data_3b91a8bd1324473a8f960c6e4257149a
#
_entry.id   3b91a8bd1324473a8f960c6e4257149a
#
_cell.length_a   1.000
_cell.length_b   1.000
_cell.length_c   1.000
_cell.angle_alpha   90.00
_cell.angle_beta   90.00
_cell.angle_gamma   90.00
#
_symmetry.space_group_name_H-M   'P 1'
#
loop_
_entity.id
_entity.type
_entity.pdbx_description
1 polymer ?
#
loop_
_entity_poly.entity_id
_entity_poly.type
_entity_poly.pdbx_seq_one_letter_code
_entity_poly.pdbx_strand_id
1 'polypeptide(L)'
;MARTKLYMRIVAQRVTHASVTIDGKVKSKIGLGMLVLLGIEEADNEEDIEWLCQKLTKLRIFSDENDAMNLDVNQVEGSFLVVSQFTLHALTKKGNRPSFIRAARPEQAIPLYEQFLKRLAEVSGREVQSGEFGTMMAVELLNDGPVTIIMDSKNRE
;
A
#
# COMPACT_ATOMS: atom_id res chain seq x y z
N MET A 1 -28.63 7.11 10.59
CA MET A 1 -27.63 7.33 9.53
C MET A 1 -26.47 6.37 9.70
N ALA A 2 -26.16 5.64 8.67
CA ALA A 2 -24.96 4.81 8.68
C ALA A 2 -23.73 5.71 8.80
N ARG A 3 -22.95 5.53 9.86
CA ARG A 3 -21.62 6.15 9.95
C ARG A 3 -20.82 5.67 8.76
N THR A 4 -20.25 6.59 7.98
CA THR A 4 -19.30 6.23 6.96
C THR A 4 -18.14 5.53 7.67
N LYS A 5 -17.93 4.25 7.36
CA LYS A 5 -16.86 3.48 7.97
C LYS A 5 -15.51 4.06 7.55
N LEU A 6 -14.62 4.20 8.51
CA LEU A 6 -13.26 4.67 8.32
C LEU A 6 -12.35 3.46 8.15
N TYR A 7 -11.50 3.46 7.13
CA TYR A 7 -10.73 2.27 6.75
C TYR A 7 -9.26 2.60 6.57
N MET A 8 -8.38 1.72 7.03
CA MET A 8 -7.04 1.68 6.48
C MET A 8 -7.18 1.12 5.05
N ARG A 9 -6.73 1.88 4.09
CA ARG A 9 -6.90 1.54 2.68
C ARG A 9 -5.55 1.36 2.02
N ILE A 10 -5.46 0.30 1.21
CA ILE A 10 -4.30 0.13 0.35
C ILE A 10 -4.72 -0.01 -1.11
N VAL A 11 -3.81 0.40 -1.98
CA VAL A 11 -3.87 0.08 -3.41
C VAL A 11 -2.58 -0.69 -3.71
N ALA A 12 -2.72 -1.95 -4.09
CA ALA A 12 -1.59 -2.80 -4.45
C ALA A 12 -1.54 -2.96 -5.97
N GLN A 13 -0.38 -2.70 -6.55
CA GLN A 13 -0.16 -2.84 -7.99
C GLN A 13 0.98 -3.83 -8.23
N ARG A 14 0.73 -4.81 -9.08
CA ARG A 14 1.76 -5.76 -9.49
C ARG A 14 2.75 -5.06 -10.42
N VAL A 15 4.04 -5.17 -10.08
CA VAL A 15 5.08 -4.46 -10.83
C VAL A 15 6.22 -5.39 -11.24
N THR A 16 6.88 -5.05 -12.37
CA THR A 16 8.18 -5.63 -12.72
C THR A 16 9.31 -4.83 -12.10
N HIS A 17 9.08 -3.54 -11.83
CA HIS A 17 9.96 -2.67 -11.06
C HIS A 17 9.19 -1.47 -10.56
N ALA A 18 9.65 -0.88 -9.47
CA ALA A 18 9.15 0.38 -8.95
C ALA A 18 10.25 1.09 -8.16
N SER A 19 10.16 2.41 -8.09
CA SER A 19 11.13 3.22 -7.36
C SER A 19 10.50 4.48 -6.80
N VAL A 20 11.14 5.01 -5.74
CA VAL A 20 10.83 6.31 -5.16
C VAL A 20 12.06 7.19 -5.28
N THR A 21 11.87 8.36 -5.87
CA THR A 21 12.92 9.37 -6.00
C THR A 21 12.53 10.61 -5.18
N ILE A 22 13.47 11.11 -4.39
CA ILE A 22 13.32 12.31 -3.56
C ILE A 22 14.47 13.26 -3.88
N ASP A 23 14.14 14.50 -4.22
CA ASP A 23 15.13 15.52 -4.58
C ASP A 23 16.15 15.03 -5.63
N GLY A 24 15.65 14.32 -6.65
CA GLY A 24 16.46 13.82 -7.76
C GLY A 24 17.29 12.58 -7.43
N LYS A 25 17.17 12.03 -6.22
CA LYS A 25 17.92 10.83 -5.79
C LYS A 25 16.98 9.67 -5.53
N VAL A 26 17.35 8.48 -6.01
CA VAL A 26 16.60 7.26 -5.75
C VAL A 26 16.72 6.90 -4.27
N LYS A 27 15.57 6.97 -3.55
CA LYS A 27 15.46 6.61 -2.14
C LYS A 27 15.34 5.10 -1.96
N SER A 28 14.49 4.46 -2.79
CA SER A 28 14.23 3.03 -2.73
C SER A 28 13.84 2.50 -4.09
N LYS A 29 14.07 1.21 -4.30
CA LYS A 29 13.82 0.54 -5.57
C LYS A 29 13.59 -0.94 -5.34
N ILE A 30 12.62 -1.50 -6.08
CA ILE A 30 12.38 -2.96 -6.12
C ILE A 30 12.31 -3.43 -7.58
N GLY A 31 12.56 -4.71 -7.78
CA GLY A 31 12.24 -5.41 -9.02
C GLY A 31 10.82 -5.97 -8.99
N LEU A 32 10.65 -7.24 -9.33
CA LEU A 32 9.36 -7.91 -9.32
C LEU A 32 8.73 -7.87 -7.93
N GLY A 33 7.45 -7.50 -7.88
CA GLY A 33 6.73 -7.46 -6.61
C GLY A 33 5.49 -6.59 -6.67
N MET A 34 5.24 -5.88 -5.58
CA MET A 34 4.09 -4.99 -5.45
C MET A 34 4.51 -3.59 -5.01
N LEU A 35 3.95 -2.59 -5.68
CA LEU A 35 3.88 -1.23 -5.14
C LEU A 35 2.60 -1.14 -4.32
N VAL A 36 2.72 -0.76 -3.06
CA VAL A 36 1.59 -0.63 -2.14
C VAL A 36 1.46 0.82 -1.71
N LEU A 37 0.36 1.46 -2.08
CA LEU A 37 0.00 2.78 -1.59
C LEU A 37 -0.83 2.57 -0.31
N LEU A 38 -0.46 3.26 0.77
CA LEU A 38 -1.09 3.07 2.08
C LEU A 38 -1.68 4.37 2.61
N GLY A 39 -3.00 4.38 2.79
CA GLY A 39 -3.72 5.48 3.41
C GLY A 39 -4.20 5.09 4.82
N ILE A 40 -3.90 5.94 5.79
CA ILE A 40 -4.24 5.71 7.20
C ILE A 40 -5.27 6.74 7.67
N GLU A 41 -6.30 6.29 8.37
CA GLU A 41 -7.33 7.11 8.98
C GLU A 41 -7.23 7.15 10.50
N GLU A 42 -7.91 8.12 11.12
CA GLU A 42 -7.86 8.32 12.58
C GLU A 42 -8.29 7.11 13.40
N ALA A 43 -9.23 6.31 12.88
CA ALA A 43 -9.77 5.14 13.57
C ALA A 43 -8.91 3.88 13.41
N ASP A 44 -7.84 3.95 12.63
CA ASP A 44 -7.01 2.79 12.32
C ASP A 44 -6.13 2.39 13.50
N ASN A 45 -5.90 1.08 13.61
CA ASN A 45 -5.09 0.50 14.66
C ASN A 45 -4.33 -0.74 14.16
N GLU A 46 -3.73 -1.46 15.10
CA GLU A 46 -2.91 -2.65 14.82
C GLU A 46 -3.67 -3.79 14.15
N GLU A 47 -4.97 -3.93 14.42
CA GLU A 47 -5.80 -4.96 13.79
C GLU A 47 -5.91 -4.72 12.28
N ASP A 48 -6.04 -3.46 11.86
CA ASP A 48 -6.06 -3.10 10.44
C ASP A 48 -4.75 -3.46 9.76
N ILE A 49 -3.63 -3.17 10.41
CA ILE A 49 -2.28 -3.51 9.92
C ILE A 49 -2.15 -5.02 9.75
N GLU A 50 -2.53 -5.79 10.77
CA GLU A 50 -2.40 -7.25 10.75
C GLU A 50 -3.18 -7.86 9.60
N TRP A 51 -4.43 -7.45 9.43
CA TRP A 51 -5.27 -7.99 8.37
C TRP A 51 -4.71 -7.69 6.98
N LEU A 52 -4.29 -6.44 6.74
CA LEU A 52 -3.74 -6.04 5.44
C LEU A 52 -2.41 -6.72 5.15
N CYS A 53 -1.53 -6.83 6.13
CA CYS A 53 -0.23 -7.50 5.95
C CYS A 53 -0.39 -8.98 5.62
N GLN A 54 -1.32 -9.66 6.29
CA GLN A 54 -1.63 -11.07 6.00
C GLN A 54 -2.21 -11.21 4.58
N LYS A 55 -3.11 -10.32 4.20
CA LYS A 55 -3.72 -10.35 2.86
C LYS A 55 -2.69 -10.09 1.77
N LEU A 56 -1.87 -9.07 1.91
CA LEU A 56 -0.82 -8.75 0.93
C LEU A 56 0.15 -9.92 0.72
N THR A 57 0.52 -10.57 1.82
CA THR A 57 1.45 -11.70 1.77
C THR A 57 0.89 -12.89 1.01
N LYS A 58 -0.40 -13.14 1.16
CA LYS A 58 -1.08 -14.31 0.58
C LYS A 58 -1.81 -14.03 -0.73
N LEU A 59 -1.83 -12.78 -1.17
CA LEU A 59 -2.55 -12.38 -2.37
C LEU A 59 -1.95 -13.05 -3.61
N ARG A 60 -2.77 -13.83 -4.31
CA ARG A 60 -2.34 -14.66 -5.43
C ARG A 60 -2.55 -13.95 -6.77
N ILE A 61 -1.78 -12.89 -6.99
CA ILE A 61 -1.89 -12.04 -8.18
C ILE A 61 -0.75 -12.20 -9.17
N PHE A 62 0.21 -13.05 -8.90
CA PHE A 62 1.32 -13.31 -9.82
C PHE A 62 0.99 -14.50 -10.71
N SER A 63 1.41 -14.40 -11.97
CA SER A 63 1.12 -15.42 -12.96
C SER A 63 1.92 -16.70 -12.72
N ASP A 64 1.24 -17.84 -12.86
CA ASP A 64 1.89 -19.15 -12.86
C ASP A 64 2.35 -19.51 -14.29
N GLU A 65 2.82 -20.74 -14.49
CA GLU A 65 3.29 -21.25 -15.78
C GLU A 65 2.22 -21.27 -16.85
N ASN A 66 0.93 -21.21 -16.47
CA ASN A 66 -0.21 -21.20 -17.38
C ASN A 66 -0.78 -19.78 -17.58
N ASP A 67 -0.04 -18.73 -17.17
CA ASP A 67 -0.48 -17.34 -17.20
C ASP A 67 -1.75 -17.05 -16.37
N ALA A 68 -2.05 -17.88 -15.38
CA ALA A 68 -3.14 -17.64 -14.45
C ALA A 68 -2.63 -16.94 -13.19
N MET A 69 -3.40 -15.97 -12.68
CA MET A 69 -3.10 -15.34 -11.40
C MET A 69 -3.29 -16.35 -10.27
N ASN A 70 -2.21 -16.91 -9.79
CA ASN A 70 -2.22 -18.04 -8.87
C ASN A 70 -1.11 -18.04 -7.83
N LEU A 71 -0.05 -17.31 -8.05
CA LEU A 71 1.11 -17.30 -7.15
C LEU A 71 1.12 -16.06 -6.27
N ASP A 72 1.58 -16.23 -5.04
CA ASP A 72 1.79 -15.12 -4.11
C ASP A 72 3.21 -14.54 -4.24
N VAL A 73 3.48 -13.48 -3.47
CA VAL A 73 4.75 -12.76 -3.53
C VAL A 73 5.94 -13.65 -3.15
N ASN A 74 5.76 -14.59 -2.24
CA ASN A 74 6.83 -15.50 -1.83
C ASN A 74 7.19 -16.50 -2.93
N GLN A 75 6.18 -17.03 -3.61
CA GLN A 75 6.39 -18.01 -4.69
C GLN A 75 7.15 -17.42 -5.88
N VAL A 76 7.01 -16.12 -6.12
CA VAL A 76 7.74 -15.44 -7.20
C VAL A 76 8.99 -14.71 -6.70
N GLU A 77 9.33 -14.86 -5.43
CA GLU A 77 10.48 -14.19 -4.81
C GLU A 77 10.45 -12.67 -4.99
N GLY A 78 9.24 -12.09 -4.86
CA GLY A 78 9.03 -10.67 -5.05
C GLY A 78 9.34 -9.84 -3.80
N SER A 79 9.30 -8.53 -3.98
CA SER A 79 9.54 -7.54 -2.94
C SER A 79 8.35 -6.58 -2.83
N PHE A 80 8.30 -5.80 -1.75
CA PHE A 80 7.30 -4.75 -1.57
C PHE A 80 7.96 -3.37 -1.56
N LEU A 81 7.30 -2.41 -2.18
CA LEU A 81 7.60 -0.98 -2.03
C LEU A 81 6.34 -0.31 -1.49
N VAL A 82 6.39 0.15 -0.25
CA VAL A 82 5.23 0.76 0.42
C VAL A 82 5.41 2.27 0.50
N VAL A 83 4.42 2.99 -0.02
CA VAL A 83 4.42 4.46 -0.05
C VAL A 83 3.19 4.97 0.68
N SER A 84 3.38 5.86 1.65
CA SER A 84 2.25 6.52 2.31
C SER A 84 1.51 7.42 1.32
N GLN A 85 0.18 7.33 1.30
CA GLN A 85 -0.66 8.04 0.35
C GLN A 85 -1.97 8.48 1.03
N PHE A 86 -1.93 9.60 1.76
CA PHE A 86 -3.12 10.09 2.47
C PHE A 86 -4.27 10.46 1.53
N THR A 87 -3.96 10.78 0.28
CA THR A 87 -4.95 11.15 -0.74
C THR A 87 -5.91 10.00 -1.09
N LEU A 88 -5.62 8.76 -0.65
CA LEU A 88 -6.56 7.65 -0.78
C LEU A 88 -7.84 7.89 0.02
N HIS A 89 -7.80 8.79 1.01
CA HIS A 89 -8.95 9.18 1.84
C HIS A 89 -9.56 10.52 1.41
N ALA A 90 -9.46 10.84 0.13
CA ALA A 90 -10.06 12.05 -0.42
C ALA A 90 -11.59 11.99 -0.40
N LEU A 91 -12.19 13.08 0.05
CA LEU A 91 -13.62 13.30 -0.07
C LEU A 91 -13.87 14.24 -1.25
N THR A 92 -14.61 13.76 -2.23
CA THR A 92 -14.79 14.47 -3.51
C THR A 92 -16.26 14.77 -3.83
N LYS A 93 -17.19 14.48 -2.92
CA LYS A 93 -18.62 14.63 -3.16
C LYS A 93 -19.04 16.08 -3.37
N LYS A 94 -18.42 17.02 -2.66
CA LYS A 94 -18.75 18.44 -2.72
C LYS A 94 -17.62 19.25 -3.37
N GLY A 95 -17.93 19.86 -4.51
CA GLY A 95 -16.98 20.69 -5.23
C GLY A 95 -15.83 19.90 -5.86
N ASN A 96 -14.85 20.63 -6.38
CA ASN A 96 -13.76 20.05 -7.13
C ASN A 96 -12.42 20.03 -6.36
N ARG A 97 -12.40 20.62 -5.17
CA ARG A 97 -11.24 20.55 -4.27
C ARG A 97 -11.44 19.37 -3.31
N PRO A 98 -10.62 18.32 -3.39
CA PRO A 98 -10.77 17.19 -2.48
C PRO A 98 -10.48 17.62 -1.03
N SER A 99 -11.23 17.04 -0.10
CA SER A 99 -11.00 17.18 1.33
C SER A 99 -10.29 15.95 1.87
N PHE A 100 -9.31 16.15 2.75
CA PHE A 100 -8.54 15.07 3.37
C PHE A 100 -8.74 15.01 4.88
N ILE A 101 -9.88 15.51 5.38
CA ILE A 101 -10.14 15.59 6.83
C ILE A 101 -10.18 14.22 7.51
N ARG A 102 -10.38 13.13 6.75
CA ARG A 102 -10.38 11.76 7.29
C ARG A 102 -9.00 11.17 7.45
N ALA A 103 -8.02 11.68 6.73
CA ALA A 103 -6.65 11.17 6.83
C ALA A 103 -6.12 11.40 8.24
N ALA A 104 -5.44 10.39 8.81
CA ALA A 104 -4.79 10.53 10.10
C ALA A 104 -3.71 11.59 10.04
N ARG A 105 -3.55 12.35 11.12
CA ARG A 105 -2.47 13.33 11.23
C ARG A 105 -1.11 12.63 11.37
N PRO A 106 -0.01 13.31 11.01
CA PRO A 106 1.32 12.70 11.06
C PRO A 106 1.67 12.06 12.42
N GLU A 107 1.27 12.66 13.53
CA GLU A 107 1.54 12.16 14.88
C GLU A 107 0.98 10.75 15.11
N GLN A 108 -0.13 10.43 14.44
CA GLN A 108 -0.77 9.11 14.48
C GLN A 108 -0.32 8.24 13.31
N ALA A 109 -0.25 8.82 12.11
CA ALA A 109 0.01 8.09 10.88
C ALA A 109 1.44 7.54 10.82
N ILE A 110 2.43 8.30 11.26
CA ILE A 110 3.84 7.88 11.18
C ILE A 110 4.09 6.60 11.98
N PRO A 111 3.69 6.49 13.26
CA PRO A 111 3.89 5.24 14.01
C PRO A 111 3.18 4.04 13.37
N LEU A 112 1.96 4.21 12.87
CA LEU A 112 1.21 3.14 12.21
C LEU A 112 1.86 2.73 10.88
N TYR A 113 2.36 3.71 10.13
CA TYR A 113 3.09 3.45 8.89
C TYR A 113 4.35 2.61 9.16
N GLU A 114 5.14 3.00 10.16
CA GLU A 114 6.34 2.27 10.55
C GLU A 114 6.01 0.85 11.02
N GLN A 115 4.96 0.70 11.82
CA GLN A 115 4.48 -0.62 12.24
C GLN A 115 4.05 -1.48 11.05
N PHE A 116 3.39 -0.88 10.08
CA PHE A 116 2.97 -1.59 8.86
C PHE A 116 4.17 -2.15 8.11
N LEU A 117 5.20 -1.33 7.90
CA LEU A 117 6.43 -1.76 7.22
C LEU A 117 7.08 -2.93 7.94
N LYS A 118 7.24 -2.81 9.24
CA LYS A 118 7.85 -3.83 10.08
C LYS A 118 7.03 -5.13 10.04
N ARG A 119 5.72 -5.01 10.22
CA ARG A 119 4.84 -6.19 10.26
C ARG A 119 4.77 -6.89 8.92
N LEU A 120 4.72 -6.13 7.83
CA LEU A 120 4.73 -6.72 6.49
C LEU A 120 6.01 -7.53 6.24
N ALA A 121 7.16 -7.00 6.64
CA ALA A 121 8.43 -7.72 6.53
C ALA A 121 8.42 -9.01 7.38
N GLU A 122 7.90 -8.95 8.60
CA GLU A 122 7.82 -10.12 9.49
C GLU A 122 6.90 -11.21 8.93
N VAL A 123 5.70 -10.83 8.50
CA VAL A 123 4.68 -11.78 7.99
C VAL A 123 5.11 -12.40 6.68
N SER A 124 5.63 -11.59 5.77
CA SER A 124 5.99 -12.06 4.43
C SER A 124 7.35 -12.75 4.37
N GLY A 125 8.29 -12.33 5.22
CA GLY A 125 9.68 -12.74 5.10
C GLY A 125 10.35 -12.17 3.86
N ARG A 126 9.71 -11.19 3.19
CA ARG A 126 10.23 -10.57 1.97
C ARG A 126 10.80 -9.18 2.26
N GLU A 127 11.62 -8.70 1.36
CA GLU A 127 12.14 -7.33 1.41
C GLU A 127 11.00 -6.33 1.32
N VAL A 128 10.94 -5.39 2.25
CA VAL A 128 10.00 -4.27 2.24
C VAL A 128 10.79 -2.98 2.22
N GLN A 129 10.69 -2.27 1.10
CA GLN A 129 11.24 -0.92 0.95
C GLN A 129 10.14 0.11 1.09
N SER A 130 10.50 1.35 1.33
CA SER A 130 9.53 2.41 1.57
C SER A 130 9.98 3.74 1.00
N GLY A 131 9.00 4.64 0.81
CA GLY A 131 9.27 6.06 0.62
C GLY A 131 9.59 6.73 1.95
N GLU A 132 9.40 8.03 2.00
CA GLU A 132 9.60 8.84 3.21
C GLU A 132 8.30 9.60 3.48
N PHE A 133 7.73 9.38 4.68
CA PHE A 133 6.45 9.99 5.06
C PHE A 133 6.56 11.52 5.07
N GLY A 134 5.56 12.19 4.48
CA GLY A 134 5.47 13.66 4.47
C GLY A 134 6.40 14.36 3.49
N THR A 135 7.06 13.64 2.62
CA THR A 135 8.01 14.18 1.64
C THR A 135 7.41 14.12 0.23
N MET A 136 7.76 15.07 -0.62
CA MET A 136 7.43 14.98 -2.04
C MET A 136 8.23 13.86 -2.67
N MET A 137 7.52 12.92 -3.29
CA MET A 137 8.11 11.73 -3.89
C MET A 137 7.72 11.61 -5.36
N ALA A 138 8.69 11.29 -6.21
CA ALA A 138 8.41 10.84 -7.57
C ALA A 138 8.38 9.30 -7.54
N VAL A 139 7.20 8.74 -7.74
CA VAL A 139 7.00 7.29 -7.72
C VAL A 139 6.90 6.80 -9.16
N GLU A 140 7.85 5.95 -9.55
CA GLU A 140 7.87 5.33 -10.87
C GLU A 140 7.61 3.84 -10.74
N LEU A 141 6.81 3.31 -11.64
CA LEU A 141 6.50 1.87 -11.64
C LEU A 141 6.13 1.40 -13.04
N LEU A 142 6.33 0.12 -13.28
CA LEU A 142 5.75 -0.56 -14.42
C LEU A 142 4.69 -1.52 -13.89
N ASN A 143 3.42 -1.14 -14.07
CA ASN A 143 2.31 -2.00 -13.69
C ASN A 143 2.16 -3.12 -14.71
N ASP A 144 2.42 -4.33 -14.27
CA ASP A 144 2.44 -5.51 -15.11
C ASP A 144 1.07 -6.18 -15.15
N GLY A 145 0.44 -6.10 -16.31
CA GLY A 145 -0.86 -6.73 -16.53
C GLY A 145 -1.87 -5.87 -17.28
N PRO A 146 -2.37 -4.71 -16.83
CA PRO A 146 -2.20 -4.15 -15.48
C PRO A 146 -2.97 -4.94 -14.42
N VAL A 147 -2.47 -4.91 -13.19
CA VAL A 147 -3.13 -5.50 -12.02
C VAL A 147 -3.08 -4.49 -10.88
N THR A 148 -4.26 -4.05 -10.44
CA THR A 148 -4.42 -3.06 -9.38
C THR A 148 -5.56 -3.52 -8.47
N ILE A 149 -5.27 -3.73 -7.19
CA ILE A 149 -6.21 -4.25 -6.20
C ILE A 149 -6.37 -3.21 -5.09
N ILE A 150 -7.61 -2.89 -4.75
CA ILE A 150 -7.96 -2.00 -3.65
C ILE A 150 -8.47 -2.83 -2.49
N MET A 151 -7.94 -2.62 -1.29
CA MET A 151 -8.43 -3.29 -0.08
C MET A 151 -8.64 -2.28 1.04
N ASP A 152 -9.77 -2.40 1.72
CA ASP A 152 -10.13 -1.63 2.90
C ASP A 152 -10.23 -2.56 4.10
N SER A 153 -9.50 -2.27 5.18
CA SER A 153 -9.42 -3.17 6.34
C SER A 153 -10.76 -3.40 7.06
N LYS A 154 -11.66 -2.41 7.00
CA LYS A 154 -12.97 -2.48 7.67
C LYS A 154 -14.13 -2.68 6.69
N ASN A 155 -13.87 -2.75 5.41
CA ASN A 155 -14.84 -3.04 4.34
C ASN A 155 -14.27 -4.15 3.46
N ARG A 156 -14.13 -5.30 4.05
CA ARG A 156 -13.48 -6.48 3.45
C ARG A 156 -14.42 -7.12 2.42
N GLU A 157 -14.10 -6.96 1.13
CA GLU A 157 -14.86 -7.50 0.01
C GLU A 157 -14.09 -8.57 -0.74
#